data_36bee8291bd460d98cbcfcd9028f1133
#
_entry.id   36bee8291bd460d98cbcfcd9028f1133
#
_cell.length_a   1.000
_cell.length_b   1.000
_cell.length_c   1.000
_cell.angle_alpha   90.00
_cell.angle_beta   90.00
_cell.angle_gamma   90.00
#
_symmetry.space_group_name_H-M   'P 1'
#
loop_
_entity.id
_entity.type
_entity.pdbx_description
1 polymer ?
#
loop_
_entity_poly.entity_id
_entity_poly.type
_entity_poly.pdbx_seq_one_letter_code
_entity_poly.pdbx_strand_id
1 'polypeptide(L)'
;MIIAVFSRPDLDCRVRGRDYYLFDTGMATAFLILRTTELGLVAHPIAGYNEEKVKEILGIPEDMKVIVLVNVGKHSDTVKDFISETHKKAERTRLERPPLEEIPYIDKFNG
;
A
#
# COMPACT_ATOMS: atom_id res chain seq x y z
N MET A 1 -4.99 1.80 -13.90
CA MET A 1 -4.63 3.14 -13.35
C MET A 1 -3.60 2.94 -12.25
N ILE A 2 -2.62 3.83 -12.15
CA ILE A 2 -1.66 3.83 -11.02
C ILE A 2 -1.90 5.12 -10.22
N ILE A 3 -2.00 5.02 -8.93
CA ILE A 3 -2.14 6.15 -8.00
C ILE A 3 -0.85 6.21 -7.19
N ALA A 4 -0.16 7.35 -7.22
CA ALA A 4 0.96 7.62 -6.34
C ALA A 4 0.44 8.28 -5.06
N VAL A 5 0.75 7.68 -3.92
CA VAL A 5 0.44 8.21 -2.60
C VAL A 5 1.73 8.79 -2.04
N PHE A 6 1.74 10.08 -1.79
CA PHE A 6 2.92 10.79 -1.32
C PHE A 6 2.57 11.83 -0.25
N SER A 7 3.51 12.09 0.63
CA SER A 7 3.39 13.06 1.73
C SER A 7 4.78 13.47 2.24
N ARG A 8 4.83 14.33 3.23
CA ARG A 8 6.05 14.71 3.97
C ARG A 8 5.73 14.99 5.44
N PRO A 9 6.73 14.92 6.34
CA PRO A 9 6.52 15.01 7.79
C PRO A 9 5.83 16.28 8.28
N ASP A 10 6.06 17.41 7.62
CA ASP A 10 5.54 18.73 8.02
C ASP A 10 4.09 19.01 7.58
N LEU A 11 3.50 18.08 6.80
CA LEU A 11 2.08 18.16 6.43
C LEU A 11 1.15 17.53 7.49
N ASP A 12 1.72 16.96 8.54
CA ASP A 12 0.97 16.30 9.60
C ASP A 12 1.58 16.55 10.97
N CYS A 13 0.91 16.11 12.03
CA CYS A 13 1.34 16.34 13.39
C CYS A 13 2.57 15.47 13.76
N ARG A 14 3.41 16.07 14.60
CA ARG A 14 4.48 15.38 15.29
C ARG A 14 4.25 15.42 16.79
N VAL A 15 4.11 14.25 17.42
CA VAL A 15 3.83 14.12 18.84
C VAL A 15 4.93 13.33 19.54
N ARG A 16 5.64 13.96 20.48
CA ARG A 16 6.72 13.34 21.26
C ARG A 16 7.75 12.61 20.40
N GLY A 17 8.17 13.24 19.28
CA GLY A 17 9.16 12.68 18.36
C GLY A 17 8.64 11.65 17.35
N ARG A 18 7.35 11.35 17.35
CA ARG A 18 6.70 10.47 16.38
C ARG A 18 6.03 11.27 15.29
N ASP A 19 6.34 10.97 14.05
CA ASP A 19 5.72 11.56 12.86
C ASP A 19 4.49 10.73 12.46
N TYR A 20 3.32 11.37 12.40
CA TYR A 20 2.06 10.68 12.13
C TYR A 20 1.68 10.65 10.64
N TYR A 21 2.35 11.41 9.77
CA TYR A 21 2.04 11.46 8.34
C TYR A 21 2.01 10.09 7.65
N LEU A 22 2.84 9.12 8.08
CA LEU A 22 2.83 7.75 7.55
C LEU A 22 1.59 6.99 8.01
N PHE A 23 1.19 7.18 9.27
CA PHE A 23 0.00 6.54 9.84
C PHE A 23 -1.27 7.03 9.13
N ASP A 24 -1.43 8.33 8.99
CA ASP A 24 -2.60 8.94 8.36
C ASP A 24 -2.66 8.61 6.87
N THR A 25 -1.51 8.62 6.19
CA THR A 25 -1.41 8.20 4.79
C THR A 25 -1.78 6.72 4.62
N GLY A 26 -1.36 5.87 5.56
CA GLY A 26 -1.72 4.44 5.59
C GLY A 26 -3.23 4.24 5.75
N MET A 27 -3.87 4.98 6.67
CA MET A 27 -5.34 4.94 6.83
C MET A 27 -6.06 5.40 5.57
N ALA A 28 -5.66 6.52 4.98
CA ALA A 28 -6.24 7.02 3.74
C ALA A 28 -6.10 6.01 2.59
N THR A 29 -4.94 5.36 2.49
CA THR A 29 -4.69 4.30 1.49
C THR A 29 -5.60 3.09 1.73
N ALA A 30 -5.82 2.69 2.99
CA ALA A 30 -6.73 1.59 3.32
C ALA A 30 -8.18 1.90 2.89
N PHE A 31 -8.67 3.12 3.14
CA PHE A 31 -10.00 3.54 2.66
C PHE A 31 -10.10 3.59 1.13
N LEU A 32 -9.04 4.01 0.45
CA LEU A 32 -8.97 3.97 -1.02
C LEU A 32 -9.11 2.53 -1.51
N ILE A 33 -8.40 1.57 -0.92
CA ILE A 33 -8.46 0.14 -1.28
C ILE A 33 -9.86 -0.41 -1.03
N LEU A 34 -10.46 -0.13 0.12
CA LEU A 34 -11.83 -0.55 0.46
C LEU A 34 -12.84 0.01 -0.55
N ARG A 35 -12.76 1.31 -0.84
CA ARG A 35 -13.65 1.93 -1.82
C ARG A 35 -13.49 1.37 -3.22
N THR A 36 -12.26 1.06 -3.62
CA THR A 36 -11.95 0.40 -4.90
C THR A 36 -12.65 -0.97 -4.98
N THR A 37 -12.59 -1.74 -3.90
CA THR A 37 -13.24 -3.06 -3.81
C THR A 37 -14.77 -2.94 -3.88
N GLU A 38 -15.37 -1.99 -3.18
CA GLU A 38 -16.82 -1.71 -3.27
C GLU A 38 -17.28 -1.37 -4.69
N LEU A 39 -16.41 -0.75 -5.49
CA LEU A 39 -16.68 -0.43 -6.90
C LEU A 39 -16.45 -1.63 -7.85
N GLY A 40 -16.18 -2.82 -7.33
CA GLY A 40 -15.93 -4.02 -8.12
C GLY A 40 -14.58 -4.01 -8.85
N LEU A 41 -13.63 -3.21 -8.35
CA LEU A 41 -12.26 -3.16 -8.84
C LEU A 41 -11.30 -3.81 -7.84
N VAL A 42 -10.08 -4.04 -8.26
CA VAL A 42 -8.98 -4.50 -7.39
C VAL A 42 -7.94 -3.40 -7.23
N ALA A 43 -7.38 -3.29 -6.06
CA ALA A 43 -6.30 -2.38 -5.74
C ALA A 43 -5.12 -3.15 -5.15
N HIS A 44 -3.92 -2.91 -5.70
CA HIS A 44 -2.69 -3.57 -5.25
C HIS A 44 -1.64 -2.50 -4.90
N PRO A 45 -1.32 -2.31 -3.61
CA PRO A 45 -0.25 -1.44 -3.17
C PRO A 45 1.12 -2.07 -3.46
N ILE A 46 2.03 -1.28 -4.01
CA ILE A 46 3.38 -1.69 -4.40
C ILE A 46 4.41 -0.78 -3.74
N ALA A 47 5.43 -1.39 -3.12
CA ALA A 47 6.59 -0.69 -2.56
C ALA A 47 7.86 -0.78 -3.44
N GLY A 48 7.91 -1.75 -4.35
CA GLY A 48 9.06 -2.00 -5.24
C GLY A 48 9.06 -1.11 -6.49
N TYR A 49 9.43 0.15 -6.37
CA TYR A 49 9.52 1.12 -7.48
C TYR A 49 10.74 2.03 -7.31
N ASN A 50 11.12 2.73 -8.37
CA ASN A 50 12.14 3.77 -8.32
C ASN A 50 11.47 5.11 -8.01
N GLU A 51 11.68 5.63 -6.79
CA GLU A 51 11.02 6.84 -6.28
C GLU A 51 11.39 8.08 -7.11
N GLU A 52 12.65 8.24 -7.48
CA GLU A 52 13.13 9.40 -8.24
C GLU A 52 12.44 9.48 -9.62
N LYS A 53 12.35 8.34 -10.32
CA LYS A 53 11.63 8.26 -11.60
C LYS A 53 10.14 8.53 -11.46
N VAL A 54 9.52 8.10 -10.38
CA VAL A 54 8.09 8.38 -10.11
C VAL A 54 7.89 9.89 -9.92
N LYS A 55 8.76 10.54 -9.13
CA LYS A 55 8.72 11.98 -8.92
C LYS A 55 8.90 12.75 -10.23
N GLU A 56 9.91 12.39 -11.01
CA GLU A 56 10.19 12.98 -12.31
C GLU A 56 8.98 12.89 -13.26
N ILE A 57 8.41 11.69 -13.42
CA ILE A 57 7.31 11.43 -14.36
C ILE A 57 6.03 12.15 -13.94
N LEU A 58 5.75 12.20 -12.63
CA LEU A 58 4.50 12.75 -12.10
C LEU A 58 4.61 14.21 -11.65
N GLY A 59 5.79 14.81 -11.72
CA GLY A 59 6.03 16.18 -11.26
C GLY A 59 5.88 16.34 -9.74
N ILE A 60 6.18 15.28 -8.97
CA ILE A 60 6.11 15.32 -7.51
C ILE A 60 7.35 16.06 -6.98
N PRO A 61 7.18 17.07 -6.10
CA PRO A 61 8.31 17.83 -5.55
C PRO A 61 9.32 16.94 -4.82
N GLU A 62 10.62 17.31 -4.89
CA GLU A 62 11.71 16.54 -4.30
C GLU A 62 11.60 16.37 -2.78
N ASP A 63 11.03 17.34 -2.08
CA ASP A 63 10.82 17.32 -0.63
C ASP A 63 9.66 16.41 -0.19
N MET A 64 8.86 15.92 -1.12
CA MET A 64 7.83 14.90 -0.88
C MET A 64 8.44 13.49 -0.91
N LYS A 65 7.84 12.59 -0.15
CA LYS A 65 8.15 11.15 -0.20
C LYS A 65 7.00 10.39 -0.85
N VAL A 66 7.32 9.60 -1.87
CA VAL A 66 6.36 8.64 -2.42
C VAL A 66 6.33 7.43 -1.51
N ILE A 67 5.21 7.20 -0.84
CA ILE A 67 5.07 6.17 0.20
C ILE A 67 4.67 4.84 -0.42
N VAL A 68 3.75 4.87 -1.38
CA VAL A 68 3.25 3.68 -2.05
C VAL A 68 2.66 4.02 -3.41
N LEU A 69 2.80 3.12 -4.37
CA LEU A 69 2.02 3.15 -5.60
C LEU A 69 0.87 2.14 -5.46
N VAL A 70 -0.34 2.54 -5.85
CA VAL A 70 -1.51 1.65 -5.85
C VAL A 70 -1.97 1.41 -7.27
N ASN A 71 -1.82 0.17 -7.73
CA ASN A 71 -2.40 -0.28 -9.00
C ASN A 71 -3.88 -0.54 -8.82
N VAL A 72 -4.70 0.11 -9.67
CA VAL A 72 -6.15 -0.08 -9.67
C VAL A 72 -6.60 -0.55 -11.04
N GLY A 73 -7.38 -1.62 -11.08
CA GLY A 73 -7.88 -2.22 -12.30
C GLY A 73 -9.03 -3.18 -12.08
N LYS A 74 -9.51 -3.78 -13.17
CA LYS A 74 -10.43 -4.91 -13.10
C LYS A 74 -9.63 -6.19 -12.88
N HIS A 75 -10.16 -7.10 -12.08
CA HIS A 75 -9.62 -8.44 -11.96
C HIS A 75 -9.62 -9.14 -13.33
N SER A 76 -8.58 -9.92 -13.58
CA SER A 76 -8.48 -10.77 -14.77
C SER A 76 -8.31 -12.21 -14.33
N ASP A 77 -9.14 -13.11 -14.86
CA ASP A 77 -9.04 -14.56 -14.60
C ASP A 77 -7.86 -15.19 -15.33
N THR A 78 -7.24 -14.46 -16.26
CA THR A 78 -6.09 -14.93 -17.04
C THR A 78 -4.81 -14.27 -16.56
N VAL A 79 -3.86 -15.12 -16.12
CA VAL A 79 -2.49 -14.70 -15.81
C VAL A 79 -1.69 -14.68 -17.10
N LYS A 80 -1.13 -13.52 -17.47
CA LYS A 80 -0.37 -13.37 -18.72
C LYS A 80 1.02 -14.00 -18.64
N ASP A 81 1.52 -14.49 -19.76
CA ASP A 81 2.77 -15.26 -19.85
C ASP A 81 4.04 -14.46 -19.46
N PHE A 82 4.01 -13.13 -19.58
CA PHE A 82 5.15 -12.28 -19.19
C PHE A 82 5.32 -12.12 -17.67
N ILE A 83 4.38 -12.62 -16.86
CA ILE A 83 4.47 -12.58 -15.40
C ILE A 83 5.36 -13.73 -14.93
N SER A 84 6.31 -13.45 -14.03
CA SER A 84 7.21 -14.48 -13.48
C SER A 84 6.43 -15.61 -12.77
N GLU A 85 6.98 -16.81 -12.74
CA GLU A 85 6.34 -17.96 -12.08
C GLU A 85 6.08 -17.72 -10.59
N THR A 86 6.96 -16.97 -9.92
CA THR A 86 6.78 -16.56 -8.53
C THR A 86 5.50 -15.71 -8.36
N HIS A 87 5.29 -14.73 -9.25
CA HIS A 87 4.08 -13.90 -9.22
C HIS A 87 2.83 -14.69 -9.63
N LYS A 88 2.93 -15.58 -10.63
CA LYS A 88 1.81 -16.46 -11.00
C LYS A 88 1.36 -17.35 -9.82
N LYS A 89 2.32 -17.83 -9.02
CA LYS A 89 2.01 -18.61 -7.82
C LYS A 89 1.36 -17.74 -6.76
N ALA A 90 1.87 -16.52 -6.52
CA ALA A 90 1.33 -15.58 -5.54
C ALA A 90 -0.11 -15.16 -5.87
N GLU A 91 -0.45 -14.98 -7.15
CA GLU A 91 -1.82 -14.67 -7.60
C GLU A 91 -2.83 -15.77 -7.27
N ARG A 92 -2.37 -17.03 -7.23
CA ARG A 92 -3.23 -18.21 -7.01
C ARG A 92 -3.26 -18.68 -5.56
N THR A 93 -2.34 -18.20 -4.73
CA THR A 93 -2.15 -18.70 -3.37
C THR A 93 -2.21 -17.53 -2.38
N ARG A 94 -3.18 -17.55 -1.49
CA ARG A 94 -3.20 -16.61 -0.38
C ARG A 94 -2.23 -17.09 0.69
N LEU A 95 -1.35 -16.21 1.15
CA LEU A 95 -0.51 -16.49 2.31
C LEU A 95 -1.37 -16.78 3.54
N GLU A 96 -0.96 -17.78 4.31
CA GLU A 96 -1.56 -18.07 5.59
C GLU A 96 -1.43 -16.85 6.51
N ARG A 97 -2.49 -16.54 7.20
CA ARG A 97 -2.53 -15.43 8.14
C ARG A 97 -2.59 -15.98 9.55
N PRO A 98 -1.88 -15.38 10.50
CA PRO A 98 -2.03 -15.77 11.90
C PRO A 98 -3.50 -15.60 12.32
N PRO A 99 -4.00 -16.45 13.20
CA PRO A 99 -5.34 -16.32 13.75
C PRO A 99 -5.49 -14.98 14.47
N LEU A 100 -6.73 -14.49 14.55
CA LEU A 100 -6.99 -13.16 15.11
C LEU A 100 -6.51 -13.05 16.57
N GLU A 101 -6.57 -14.14 17.30
CA GLU A 101 -6.18 -14.24 18.72
C GLU A 101 -4.67 -14.01 18.94
N GLU A 102 -3.87 -14.17 17.89
CA GLU A 102 -2.42 -13.94 17.93
C GLU A 102 -2.01 -12.51 17.54
N ILE A 103 -2.95 -11.69 17.10
CA ILE A 103 -2.68 -10.33 16.62
C ILE A 103 -2.89 -9.26 17.69
N PRO A 104 -4.06 -9.17 18.37
CA PRO A 104 -4.28 -8.21 19.44
C PRO A 104 -3.84 -8.75 20.79
N TYR A 105 -3.29 -7.90 21.61
CA TYR A 105 -2.97 -8.18 23.00
C TYR A 105 -3.91 -7.38 23.89
N ILE A 106 -4.54 -8.05 24.86
CA ILE A 106 -5.41 -7.44 25.86
C ILE A 106 -4.57 -7.11 27.08
N ASP A 107 -4.68 -5.88 27.57
CA ASP A 107 -3.97 -5.28 28.71
C ASP A 107 -2.48 -5.06 28.48
N LYS A 108 -1.71 -6.07 28.09
CA LYS A 108 -0.28 -5.93 27.85
C LYS A 108 0.27 -6.99 26.89
N PHE A 109 1.36 -6.63 26.21
CA PHE A 109 2.10 -7.54 25.37
C PHE A 109 2.80 -8.61 26.23
N ASN A 110 2.59 -9.90 25.89
CA ASN A 110 3.14 -11.05 26.61
C ASN A 110 4.01 -11.95 25.72
N GLY A 111 4.43 -11.46 24.52
CA GLY A 111 5.28 -12.20 23.59
C GLY A 111 6.74 -11.81 23.69
#